data_2a8590239380250c939974b3edf27ebb
#
_entry.id   2a8590239380250c939974b3edf27ebb
#
_cell.length_a   1.000
_cell.length_b   1.000
_cell.length_c   1.000
_cell.angle_alpha   90.00
_cell.angle_beta   90.00
_cell.angle_gamma   90.00
#
_symmetry.space_group_name_H-M   'P 1'
#
loop_
_entity.id
_entity.type
_entity.pdbx_description
1 polymer ?
#
loop_
_entity_poly.entity_id
_entity_poly.type
_entity_poly.pdbx_seq_one_letter_code
_entity_poly.pdbx_strand_id
1 'polypeptide(L)'
;MKKNIFFGLAVFAAALIFFFLGWAFAQHGTIGLYHVNGTYRMLFIILGVLALVLLGLGLLEWRLQSRKQKHSTHVLSTAVRILTVLEIAIFAFGFFYVGIIPGPLEAGQTPQLLIESGSGANGVPNLAVVFRTPQPTSNSFIWGSDASAATVKEAKPSREHIFSLTDLQPDTRYWYQINLGTKQYFNAPPAAGEPLHFAITSDAHFGAGDSQNNLTAEMLQQIANPANHYNLLFSMGDLVEFGFKDSQWQQALQAMSVATENIPTKYAVGNHDTLLGGLEKWETYCDPGGMPLQNGTQLYQRFDVGNVHFLVIDLEWSAEDFNAAQSAWLQQQLASIPKDDWKIVIGHGFYYASGSVVADWNWYEDPETISKLTPIFDKYGVDMVFSGHDHQMELLQKDGISYVIAGTFGGALDPQRTYTSPESVWYSSTNFGFADVTITGNTANLVFRAPDGGAIKSFVIPKN
;
A
#
# COMPACT_ATOMS: atom_id res chain seq x y z
N MET A 1 13.84 7.86 50.41
CA MET A 1 12.72 7.30 49.64
C MET A 1 12.43 8.07 48.34
N LYS A 2 12.32 9.40 48.32
CA LYS A 2 11.99 10.16 47.08
C LYS A 2 13.06 10.08 45.95
N LYS A 3 14.34 9.80 46.27
CA LYS A 3 15.44 9.81 45.30
C LYS A 3 15.47 8.59 44.35
N ASN A 4 14.96 7.45 44.80
CA ASN A 4 14.92 6.24 43.99
C ASN A 4 13.76 6.25 42.97
N ILE A 5 12.79 7.16 43.13
CA ILE A 5 11.62 7.24 42.23
C ILE A 5 12.01 7.83 40.86
N PHE A 6 12.86 8.87 40.84
CA PHE A 6 13.29 9.50 39.57
C PHE A 6 14.27 8.63 38.81
N PHE A 7 15.17 7.92 39.45
CA PHE A 7 15.99 6.90 38.78
C PHE A 7 15.12 5.77 38.21
N GLY A 8 14.13 5.32 38.98
CA GLY A 8 13.18 4.33 38.51
C GLY A 8 12.36 4.81 37.31
N LEU A 9 11.93 6.08 37.28
CA LEU A 9 11.21 6.66 36.16
C LEU A 9 12.08 6.80 34.90
N ALA A 10 13.35 7.23 35.04
CA ALA A 10 14.29 7.31 33.92
C ALA A 10 14.59 5.92 33.33
N VAL A 11 14.78 4.91 34.18
CA VAL A 11 14.96 3.52 33.74
C VAL A 11 13.69 2.99 33.06
N PHE A 12 12.51 3.35 33.58
CA PHE A 12 11.23 2.98 32.99
C PHE A 12 11.00 3.62 31.62
N ALA A 13 11.31 4.94 31.49
CA ALA A 13 11.23 5.65 30.20
C ALA A 13 12.17 5.03 29.16
N ALA A 14 13.43 4.75 29.54
CA ALA A 14 14.39 4.06 28.68
C ALA A 14 13.90 2.66 28.28
N ALA A 15 13.31 1.92 29.21
CA ALA A 15 12.77 0.60 28.94
C ALA A 15 11.57 0.64 27.98
N LEU A 16 10.69 1.64 28.09
CA LEU A 16 9.60 1.86 27.13
C LEU A 16 10.12 2.19 25.73
N ILE A 17 11.14 3.04 25.60
CA ILE A 17 11.74 3.37 24.31
C ILE A 17 12.37 2.13 23.69
N PHE A 18 13.11 1.33 24.45
CA PHE A 18 13.67 0.06 23.96
C PHE A 18 12.58 -0.95 23.62
N PHE A 19 11.47 -0.97 24.36
CA PHE A 19 10.33 -1.82 24.03
C PHE A 19 9.69 -1.43 22.70
N PHE A 20 9.46 -0.13 22.46
CA PHE A 20 8.90 0.36 21.19
C PHE A 20 9.85 0.18 20.02
N LEU A 21 11.15 0.40 20.21
CA LEU A 21 12.15 0.08 19.18
C LEU A 21 12.14 -1.41 18.88
N GLY A 22 12.12 -2.26 19.91
CA GLY A 22 12.05 -3.72 19.77
C GLY A 22 10.76 -4.19 19.10
N TRP A 23 9.63 -3.53 19.41
CA TRP A 23 8.34 -3.81 18.78
C TRP A 23 8.34 -3.39 17.29
N ALA A 24 8.84 -2.21 16.95
CA ALA A 24 9.01 -1.77 15.58
C ALA A 24 9.92 -2.73 14.79
N PHE A 25 11.03 -3.17 15.38
CA PHE A 25 11.90 -4.19 14.79
C PHE A 25 11.23 -5.56 14.62
N ALA A 26 10.38 -5.96 15.56
CA ALA A 26 9.69 -7.25 15.50
C ALA A 26 8.56 -7.28 14.44
N GLN A 27 7.92 -6.14 14.21
CA GLN A 27 6.85 -6.01 13.19
C GLN A 27 7.41 -6.02 11.75
N HIS A 28 8.59 -5.42 11.54
CA HIS A 28 9.12 -5.16 10.21
C HIS A 28 10.52 -5.80 9.96
N GLY A 29 10.95 -6.71 10.82
CA GLY A 29 12.28 -7.33 10.72
C GLY A 29 13.41 -6.34 11.01
N THR A 30 14.60 -6.61 10.47
CA THR A 30 15.80 -5.77 10.66
C THR A 30 15.67 -4.37 10.04
N ILE A 31 14.67 -4.14 9.22
CA ILE A 31 14.44 -2.96 8.41
C ILE A 31 13.40 -2.03 9.02
N GLY A 32 12.70 -2.46 10.05
CA GLY A 32 11.64 -1.67 10.70
C GLY A 32 12.00 -0.23 11.11
N LEU A 33 13.30 0.11 11.19
CA LEU A 33 13.74 1.50 11.38
C LEU A 33 13.79 2.30 10.07
N TYR A 34 13.89 1.66 8.92
CA TYR A 34 13.90 2.33 7.62
C TYR A 34 12.49 2.66 7.14
N HIS A 35 11.50 1.85 7.50
CA HIS A 35 10.08 2.11 7.22
C HIS A 35 9.45 3.17 8.13
N VAL A 36 10.17 3.65 9.13
CA VAL A 36 9.72 4.80 9.93
C VAL A 36 10.10 6.07 9.18
N ASN A 37 9.11 6.77 8.62
CA ASN A 37 9.28 8.09 8.00
C ASN A 37 10.34 8.91 8.73
N GLY A 38 11.19 9.65 7.99
CA GLY A 38 12.34 10.38 8.52
C GLY A 38 12.05 11.23 9.76
N THR A 39 10.86 11.81 9.90
CA THR A 39 10.41 12.54 11.09
C THR A 39 10.32 11.64 12.33
N TYR A 40 9.81 10.44 12.20
CA TYR A 40 9.71 9.50 13.32
C TYR A 40 11.05 8.85 13.62
N ARG A 41 11.85 8.56 12.62
CA ARG A 41 13.25 8.12 12.80
C ARG A 41 14.03 9.13 13.62
N MET A 42 13.93 10.42 13.30
CA MET A 42 14.53 11.49 14.09
C MET A 42 13.99 11.56 15.51
N LEU A 43 12.67 11.43 15.69
CA LEU A 43 12.03 11.41 17.00
C LEU A 43 12.54 10.24 17.85
N PHE A 44 12.60 9.02 17.31
CA PHE A 44 13.11 7.84 18.01
C PHE A 44 14.61 7.96 18.34
N ILE A 45 15.40 8.51 17.44
CA ILE A 45 16.82 8.78 17.70
C ILE A 45 16.97 9.81 18.83
N ILE A 46 16.21 10.91 18.79
CA ILE A 46 16.25 11.95 19.85
C ILE A 46 15.83 11.36 21.20
N LEU A 47 14.74 10.59 21.25
CA LEU A 47 14.27 9.94 22.47
C LEU A 47 15.30 8.92 23.00
N GLY A 48 15.91 8.13 22.12
CA GLY A 48 16.95 7.18 22.47
C GLY A 48 18.21 7.87 23.04
N VAL A 49 18.65 8.96 22.43
CA VAL A 49 19.78 9.77 22.92
C VAL A 49 19.44 10.40 24.28
N LEU A 50 18.25 10.98 24.44
CA LEU A 50 17.79 11.54 25.71
C LEU A 50 17.73 10.49 26.81
N ALA A 51 17.24 9.29 26.53
CA ALA A 51 17.22 8.18 27.47
C ALA A 51 18.61 7.77 27.92
N LEU A 52 19.59 7.69 27.00
CA LEU A 52 20.99 7.39 27.32
C LEU A 52 21.63 8.50 28.18
N VAL A 53 21.35 9.75 27.86
CA VAL A 53 21.83 10.92 28.66
C VAL A 53 21.24 10.87 30.07
N LEU A 54 19.92 10.61 30.20
CA LEU A 54 19.25 10.50 31.49
C LEU A 54 19.78 9.33 32.32
N LEU A 55 20.04 8.18 31.69
CA LEU A 55 20.67 7.06 32.35
C LEU A 55 22.06 7.41 32.88
N GLY A 56 22.88 8.07 32.05
CA GLY A 56 24.22 8.54 32.43
C GLY A 56 24.21 9.55 33.60
N LEU A 57 23.31 10.53 33.53
CA LEU A 57 23.12 11.52 34.60
C LEU A 57 22.59 10.89 35.89
N GLY A 58 21.68 9.95 35.80
CA GLY A 58 21.15 9.19 36.95
C GLY A 58 22.25 8.36 37.64
N LEU A 59 23.08 7.67 36.85
CA LEU A 59 24.26 6.95 37.38
C LEU A 59 25.27 7.88 38.05
N LEU A 60 25.53 9.04 37.44
CA LEU A 60 26.40 10.04 38.00
C LEU A 60 25.86 10.61 39.33
N GLU A 61 24.56 10.94 39.38
CA GLU A 61 23.90 11.38 40.62
C GLU A 61 24.03 10.33 41.72
N TRP A 62 23.75 9.06 41.39
CA TRP A 62 23.92 7.95 42.34
C TRP A 62 25.36 7.84 42.87
N ARG A 63 26.37 7.97 41.99
CA ARG A 63 27.79 7.92 42.35
C ARG A 63 28.22 9.10 43.23
N LEU A 64 27.73 10.32 42.95
CA LEU A 64 28.02 11.51 43.74
C LEU A 64 27.36 11.50 45.11
N GLN A 65 26.14 10.98 45.20
CA GLN A 65 25.41 10.77 46.46
C GLN A 65 26.11 9.75 47.35
N SER A 66 26.66 8.68 46.78
CA SER A 66 27.43 7.68 47.52
C SER A 66 28.74 8.26 48.13
N ARG A 67 29.28 9.35 47.52
CA ARG A 67 30.49 10.04 47.99
C ARG A 67 30.22 11.23 48.91
N LYS A 68 29.00 11.46 49.42
CA LYS A 68 28.57 12.53 50.32
C LYS A 68 28.82 13.97 49.84
N GLN A 69 28.95 14.20 48.54
CA GLN A 69 29.10 15.54 47.95
C GLN A 69 27.75 16.25 47.82
N LYS A 70 27.31 16.94 48.89
CA LYS A 70 25.96 17.49 48.98
C LYS A 70 25.61 18.66 48.01
N HIS A 71 26.57 19.49 47.62
CA HIS A 71 26.30 20.74 46.89
C HIS A 71 26.13 20.52 45.37
N SER A 72 26.90 19.62 44.77
CA SER A 72 26.88 19.31 43.36
C SER A 72 25.64 18.42 42.96
N THR A 73 25.04 17.76 43.97
CA THR A 73 23.89 16.87 43.73
C THR A 73 22.56 17.61 43.51
N HIS A 74 22.39 18.83 44.02
CA HIS A 74 21.12 19.56 43.84
C HIS A 74 20.90 20.03 42.40
N VAL A 75 21.93 20.59 41.77
CA VAL A 75 21.87 21.06 40.37
C VAL A 75 21.64 19.88 39.43
N LEU A 76 22.41 18.79 39.65
CA LEU A 76 22.32 17.60 38.83
C LEU A 76 20.93 16.92 38.99
N SER A 77 20.43 16.80 40.22
CA SER A 77 19.08 16.24 40.50
C SER A 77 17.96 17.08 39.85
N THR A 78 18.13 18.42 39.81
CA THR A 78 17.18 19.31 39.14
C THR A 78 17.23 19.12 37.63
N ALA A 79 18.42 19.04 37.04
CA ALA A 79 18.59 18.79 35.61
C ALA A 79 18.00 17.45 35.18
N VAL A 80 18.28 16.38 35.93
CA VAL A 80 17.68 15.05 35.66
C VAL A 80 16.15 15.09 35.71
N ARG A 81 15.55 15.83 36.65
CA ARG A 81 14.11 15.98 36.74
C ARG A 81 13.51 16.70 35.53
N ILE A 82 14.11 17.83 35.14
CA ILE A 82 13.68 18.63 33.99
C ILE A 82 13.76 17.78 32.72
N LEU A 83 14.87 17.10 32.49
CA LEU A 83 15.05 16.26 31.30
C LEU A 83 14.09 15.09 31.28
N THR A 84 13.82 14.43 32.43
CA THR A 84 12.84 13.35 32.52
C THR A 84 11.43 13.83 32.21
N VAL A 85 11.03 15.00 32.71
CA VAL A 85 9.72 15.60 32.40
C VAL A 85 9.62 15.95 30.92
N LEU A 86 10.70 16.51 30.35
CA LEU A 86 10.77 16.85 28.93
C LEU A 86 10.66 15.59 28.06
N GLU A 87 11.39 14.53 28.41
CA GLU A 87 11.33 13.25 27.68
C GLU A 87 9.93 12.63 27.73
N ILE A 88 9.30 12.60 28.92
CA ILE A 88 7.92 12.11 29.06
C ILE A 88 6.95 12.98 28.22
N ALA A 89 7.14 14.30 28.19
CA ALA A 89 6.31 15.21 27.42
C ALA A 89 6.49 14.99 25.91
N ILE A 90 7.73 14.83 25.44
CA ILE A 90 8.03 14.55 24.02
C ILE A 90 7.48 13.18 23.62
N PHE A 91 7.66 12.16 24.48
CA PHE A 91 7.12 10.84 24.27
C PHE A 91 5.58 10.85 24.21
N ALA A 92 4.94 11.50 25.20
CA ALA A 92 3.47 11.62 25.22
C ALA A 92 2.96 12.40 24.01
N PHE A 93 3.61 13.51 23.65
CA PHE A 93 3.26 14.29 22.45
C PHE A 93 3.44 13.44 21.19
N GLY A 94 4.55 12.74 21.02
CA GLY A 94 4.78 11.83 19.89
C GLY A 94 3.73 10.73 19.85
N PHE A 95 3.44 10.11 21.00
CA PHE A 95 2.46 9.06 21.13
C PHE A 95 1.04 9.52 20.77
N PHE A 96 0.61 10.69 21.27
CA PHE A 96 -0.69 11.28 20.92
C PHE A 96 -0.72 11.85 19.50
N TYR A 97 0.35 12.49 19.06
CA TYR A 97 0.44 13.07 17.71
C TYR A 97 0.51 12.00 16.63
N VAL A 98 1.25 10.93 16.89
CA VAL A 98 1.41 9.78 15.98
C VAL A 98 0.17 8.90 15.99
N GLY A 99 -0.67 8.96 17.05
CA GLY A 99 -1.87 8.14 17.16
C GLY A 99 -1.56 6.64 17.29
N ILE A 100 -0.45 6.30 17.99
CA ILE A 100 -0.03 4.90 18.26
C ILE A 100 -1.04 4.13 19.13
N ILE A 101 -2.04 4.79 19.70
CA ILE A 101 -3.20 4.10 20.25
C ILE A 101 -4.08 3.79 19.02
N PRO A 102 -4.21 2.52 18.61
CA PRO A 102 -5.20 2.18 17.61
C PRO A 102 -6.55 2.64 18.17
N GLY A 103 -7.08 3.71 17.61
CA GLY A 103 -8.48 4.04 17.83
C GLY A 103 -9.30 2.80 17.43
N PRO A 104 -10.42 2.51 18.08
CA PRO A 104 -11.30 1.48 17.57
C PRO A 104 -11.63 1.82 16.12
N LEU A 105 -11.69 0.81 15.25
CA LEU A 105 -12.15 0.93 13.86
C LEU A 105 -13.62 1.40 13.88
N GLU A 106 -13.86 2.68 14.18
CA GLU A 106 -15.19 3.21 14.50
C GLU A 106 -16.02 3.54 13.28
N ALA A 107 -15.36 3.80 12.15
CA ALA A 107 -16.09 4.19 10.96
C ALA A 107 -16.51 3.00 10.11
N GLY A 108 -17.66 3.16 9.48
CA GLY A 108 -18.07 2.31 8.37
C GLY A 108 -17.18 2.58 7.15
N GLN A 109 -17.07 1.58 6.31
CA GLN A 109 -16.43 1.67 4.99
C GLN A 109 -17.51 1.53 3.94
N THR A 110 -17.48 2.39 2.93
CA THR A 110 -18.33 2.26 1.73
C THR A 110 -18.04 0.95 1.01
N PRO A 111 -19.01 0.40 0.28
CA PRO A 111 -18.78 -0.82 -0.49
C PRO A 111 -17.66 -0.67 -1.49
N GLN A 112 -16.85 -1.70 -1.62
CA GLN A 112 -15.84 -1.86 -2.64
C GLN A 112 -16.07 -3.17 -3.40
N LEU A 113 -15.85 -3.16 -4.70
CA LEU A 113 -15.88 -4.34 -5.55
C LEU A 113 -14.46 -4.83 -5.75
N LEU A 114 -14.04 -5.83 -4.97
CA LEU A 114 -12.68 -6.33 -4.94
C LEU A 114 -12.54 -7.60 -5.79
N ILE A 115 -11.35 -7.77 -6.38
CA ILE A 115 -10.99 -8.97 -7.14
C ILE A 115 -10.47 -10.03 -6.16
N GLU A 116 -11.13 -11.22 -6.14
CA GLU A 116 -10.66 -12.35 -5.36
C GLU A 116 -9.46 -13.03 -6.05
N SER A 117 -8.65 -13.72 -5.23
CA SER A 117 -7.55 -14.54 -5.73
C SER A 117 -8.06 -15.74 -6.52
N GLY A 118 -7.36 -16.11 -7.58
CA GLY A 118 -7.64 -17.29 -8.38
C GLY A 118 -8.33 -16.98 -9.70
N SER A 119 -8.60 -18.04 -10.44
CA SER A 119 -9.29 -17.99 -11.72
C SER A 119 -10.75 -18.34 -11.51
N GLY A 120 -11.64 -17.48 -11.95
CA GLY A 120 -13.08 -17.80 -11.98
C GLY A 120 -13.43 -18.82 -13.07
N ALA A 121 -14.63 -19.36 -13.01
CA ALA A 121 -15.06 -20.48 -13.85
C ALA A 121 -15.06 -20.19 -15.36
N ASN A 122 -15.29 -18.94 -15.76
CA ASN A 122 -15.47 -18.57 -17.18
C ASN A 122 -14.30 -17.72 -17.73
N GLY A 123 -13.11 -17.82 -17.12
CA GLY A 123 -11.98 -16.96 -17.44
C GLY A 123 -12.14 -15.51 -16.92
N VAL A 124 -13.12 -15.29 -16.04
CA VAL A 124 -13.37 -14.03 -15.35
C VAL A 124 -13.09 -14.26 -13.86
N PRO A 125 -12.34 -13.42 -13.18
CA PRO A 125 -12.06 -13.60 -11.76
C PRO A 125 -13.37 -13.51 -10.95
N ASN A 126 -13.42 -14.21 -9.83
CA ASN A 126 -14.46 -13.96 -8.85
C ASN A 126 -14.26 -12.58 -8.25
N LEU A 127 -15.35 -11.94 -7.86
CA LEU A 127 -15.34 -10.65 -7.22
C LEU A 127 -15.97 -10.76 -5.82
N ALA A 128 -15.66 -9.83 -4.94
CA ALA A 128 -16.32 -9.68 -3.66
C ALA A 128 -16.80 -8.25 -3.47
N VAL A 129 -18.03 -8.06 -2.97
CA VAL A 129 -18.46 -6.78 -2.44
C VAL A 129 -18.13 -6.76 -0.96
N VAL A 130 -17.24 -5.85 -0.58
CA VAL A 130 -16.71 -5.71 0.79
C VAL A 130 -17.08 -4.36 1.34
N PHE A 131 -17.58 -4.33 2.57
CA PHE A 131 -17.84 -3.09 3.30
C PHE A 131 -17.82 -3.33 4.82
N ARG A 132 -17.78 -2.26 5.58
CA ARG A 132 -17.79 -2.31 7.06
C ARG A 132 -18.86 -1.40 7.62
N THR A 133 -19.46 -1.83 8.74
CA THR A 133 -20.44 -1.03 9.49
C THR A 133 -19.86 -0.62 10.85
N PRO A 134 -20.20 0.57 11.38
CA PRO A 134 -19.69 1.04 12.69
C PRO A 134 -20.08 0.13 13.85
N GLN A 135 -21.22 -0.53 13.75
CA GLN A 135 -21.74 -1.51 14.71
C GLN A 135 -22.04 -2.82 14.00
N PRO A 136 -22.00 -3.97 14.70
CA PRO A 136 -22.38 -5.24 14.10
C PRO A 136 -23.82 -5.20 13.57
N THR A 137 -23.98 -5.49 12.28
CA THR A 137 -25.28 -5.59 11.58
C THR A 137 -25.40 -6.90 10.84
N SER A 138 -26.62 -7.33 10.55
CA SER A 138 -26.89 -8.41 9.59
C SER A 138 -27.55 -7.79 8.36
N ASN A 139 -26.94 -7.99 7.21
CA ASN A 139 -27.34 -7.36 5.97
C ASN A 139 -27.98 -8.37 5.02
N SER A 140 -28.88 -7.87 4.17
CA SER A 140 -29.40 -8.55 3.01
C SER A 140 -28.64 -8.03 1.79
N PHE A 141 -28.06 -8.93 1.04
CA PHE A 141 -27.31 -8.62 -0.18
C PHE A 141 -28.02 -9.29 -1.37
N ILE A 142 -28.34 -8.51 -2.37
CA ILE A 142 -28.99 -8.97 -3.61
C ILE A 142 -28.05 -8.61 -4.76
N TRP A 143 -27.78 -9.56 -5.62
CA TRP A 143 -26.98 -9.30 -6.81
C TRP A 143 -27.45 -10.16 -7.99
N GLY A 144 -27.11 -9.74 -9.19
CA GLY A 144 -27.45 -10.48 -10.39
C GLY A 144 -27.25 -9.68 -11.65
N SER A 145 -27.73 -10.24 -12.77
CA SER A 145 -27.83 -9.58 -14.06
C SER A 145 -29.29 -9.23 -14.37
N ASP A 146 -29.57 -8.73 -15.58
CA ASP A 146 -30.94 -8.49 -16.03
C ASP A 146 -31.76 -9.78 -16.14
N ALA A 147 -31.12 -10.94 -16.29
CA ALA A 147 -31.75 -12.24 -16.46
C ALA A 147 -32.10 -12.93 -15.14
N SER A 148 -31.33 -12.71 -14.08
CA SER A 148 -31.52 -13.42 -12.82
C SER A 148 -30.91 -12.64 -11.65
N ALA A 149 -31.46 -12.84 -10.46
CA ALA A 149 -30.90 -12.26 -9.22
C ALA A 149 -30.91 -13.32 -8.11
N ALA A 150 -29.86 -13.27 -7.28
CA ALA A 150 -29.70 -14.06 -6.07
C ALA A 150 -29.77 -13.17 -4.84
N THR A 151 -30.27 -13.70 -3.73
CA THR A 151 -30.31 -13.02 -2.44
C THR A 151 -29.48 -13.82 -1.42
N VAL A 152 -28.56 -13.15 -0.77
CA VAL A 152 -27.76 -13.68 0.34
C VAL A 152 -28.12 -12.91 1.60
N LYS A 153 -28.36 -13.62 2.71
CA LYS A 153 -28.58 -13.02 4.03
C LYS A 153 -27.52 -13.49 4.98
N GLU A 154 -26.94 -12.57 5.71
CA GLU A 154 -25.98 -12.91 6.75
C GLU A 154 -26.67 -13.61 7.92
N ALA A 155 -26.07 -14.71 8.36
CA ALA A 155 -26.59 -15.53 9.46
C ALA A 155 -26.38 -14.90 10.84
N LYS A 156 -25.37 -14.03 10.98
CA LYS A 156 -24.99 -13.38 12.23
C LYS A 156 -24.58 -11.92 11.97
N PRO A 157 -24.84 -11.03 12.95
CA PRO A 157 -24.32 -9.67 12.85
C PRO A 157 -22.79 -9.66 12.83
N SER A 158 -22.24 -8.86 11.91
CA SER A 158 -20.80 -8.57 11.78
C SER A 158 -20.58 -7.07 11.59
N ARG A 159 -19.36 -6.61 11.79
CA ARG A 159 -18.89 -5.30 11.34
C ARG A 159 -18.30 -5.36 9.94
N GLU A 160 -17.74 -6.50 9.59
CA GLU A 160 -17.15 -6.77 8.28
C GLU A 160 -18.11 -7.63 7.47
N HIS A 161 -18.35 -7.21 6.25
CA HIS A 161 -19.29 -7.80 5.33
C HIS A 161 -18.60 -8.14 4.02
N ILE A 162 -18.59 -9.41 3.65
CA ILE A 162 -17.96 -9.92 2.42
C ILE A 162 -18.97 -10.78 1.70
N PHE A 163 -19.30 -10.42 0.45
CA PHE A 163 -20.23 -11.14 -0.41
C PHE A 163 -19.54 -11.49 -1.72
N SER A 164 -19.17 -12.76 -1.87
CA SER A 164 -18.54 -13.26 -3.09
C SER A 164 -19.54 -13.34 -4.25
N LEU A 165 -19.09 -12.91 -5.41
CA LEU A 165 -19.81 -12.96 -6.69
C LEU A 165 -19.06 -13.94 -7.59
N THR A 166 -19.63 -15.12 -7.77
CA THR A 166 -18.99 -16.23 -8.49
C THR A 166 -19.73 -16.53 -9.80
N ASP A 167 -19.10 -17.31 -10.67
CA ASP A 167 -19.67 -17.75 -11.94
C ASP A 167 -20.10 -16.60 -12.87
N LEU A 168 -19.39 -15.48 -12.79
CA LEU A 168 -19.63 -14.33 -13.63
C LEU A 168 -19.41 -14.71 -15.11
N GLN A 169 -20.28 -14.21 -15.97
CA GLN A 169 -20.11 -14.33 -17.42
C GLN A 169 -19.33 -13.13 -17.93
N PRO A 170 -18.35 -13.31 -18.82
CA PRO A 170 -17.59 -12.21 -19.37
C PRO A 170 -18.49 -11.19 -20.07
N ASP A 171 -18.05 -9.94 -20.13
CA ASP A 171 -18.72 -8.80 -20.78
C ASP A 171 -20.17 -8.57 -20.33
N THR A 172 -20.57 -9.16 -19.20
CA THR A 172 -21.93 -9.08 -18.71
C THR A 172 -22.09 -7.98 -17.68
N ARG A 173 -23.14 -7.17 -17.85
CA ARG A 173 -23.51 -6.15 -16.87
C ARG A 173 -24.23 -6.79 -15.70
N TYR A 174 -23.70 -6.56 -14.49
CA TYR A 174 -24.26 -6.99 -13.22
C TYR A 174 -24.66 -5.78 -12.38
N TRP A 175 -25.40 -6.06 -11.32
CA TRP A 175 -25.70 -5.10 -10.26
C TRP A 175 -25.71 -5.78 -8.90
N TYR A 176 -25.44 -5.02 -7.87
CA TYR A 176 -25.66 -5.44 -6.49
C TYR A 176 -26.41 -4.38 -5.69
N GLN A 177 -27.03 -4.79 -4.60
CA GLN A 177 -27.80 -3.95 -3.70
C GLN A 177 -27.66 -4.47 -2.27
N ILE A 178 -27.27 -3.58 -1.35
CA ILE A 178 -27.16 -3.86 0.08
C ILE A 178 -28.44 -3.38 0.74
N ASN A 179 -29.13 -4.27 1.43
CA ASN A 179 -30.44 -4.04 2.01
C ASN A 179 -31.43 -3.54 0.94
N LEU A 180 -32.03 -2.37 1.14
CA LEU A 180 -32.91 -1.71 0.17
C LEU A 180 -32.29 -0.41 -0.34
N GLY A 181 -30.96 -0.29 -0.29
CA GLY A 181 -30.22 0.86 -0.79
C GLY A 181 -30.24 0.99 -2.31
N THR A 182 -29.40 1.86 -2.84
CA THR A 182 -29.24 2.07 -4.29
C THR A 182 -28.56 0.85 -4.94
N LYS A 183 -29.00 0.49 -6.13
CA LYS A 183 -28.31 -0.49 -6.95
C LYS A 183 -27.02 0.08 -7.51
N GLN A 184 -25.94 -0.65 -7.33
CA GLN A 184 -24.65 -0.38 -7.94
C GLN A 184 -24.48 -1.31 -9.15
N TYR A 185 -23.96 -0.79 -10.25
CA TYR A 185 -23.80 -1.54 -11.49
C TYR A 185 -22.32 -1.67 -11.84
N PHE A 186 -21.93 -2.84 -12.30
CA PHE A 186 -20.57 -3.09 -12.79
C PHE A 186 -20.60 -4.00 -14.02
N ASN A 187 -19.53 -3.99 -14.79
CA ASN A 187 -19.34 -4.94 -15.87
C ASN A 187 -18.32 -5.99 -15.43
N ALA A 188 -18.62 -7.25 -15.67
CA ALA A 188 -17.63 -8.31 -15.54
C ALA A 188 -16.52 -8.10 -16.58
N PRO A 189 -15.25 -8.41 -16.24
CA PRO A 189 -14.15 -8.34 -17.19
C PRO A 189 -14.41 -9.12 -18.49
N PRO A 190 -13.74 -8.76 -19.59
CA PRO A 190 -14.00 -9.33 -20.90
C PRO A 190 -13.55 -10.80 -21.02
N ALA A 191 -14.04 -11.46 -22.08
CA ALA A 191 -13.60 -12.80 -22.46
C ALA A 191 -12.16 -12.82 -22.95
N ALA A 192 -11.53 -14.00 -22.96
CA ALA A 192 -10.21 -14.18 -23.52
C ALA A 192 -10.14 -13.72 -24.98
N GLY A 193 -9.15 -12.91 -25.30
CA GLY A 193 -8.91 -12.37 -26.63
C GLY A 193 -9.66 -11.06 -26.95
N GLU A 194 -10.61 -10.67 -26.12
CA GLU A 194 -11.23 -9.34 -26.22
C GLU A 194 -10.34 -8.27 -25.56
N PRO A 195 -10.50 -6.98 -25.96
CA PRO A 195 -9.71 -5.90 -25.36
C PRO A 195 -9.92 -5.79 -23.86
N LEU A 196 -8.84 -5.79 -23.08
CA LEU A 196 -8.86 -5.58 -21.64
C LEU A 196 -8.32 -4.19 -21.31
N HIS A 197 -9.14 -3.35 -20.71
CA HIS A 197 -8.82 -1.95 -20.37
C HIS A 197 -8.76 -1.77 -18.84
N PHE A 198 -7.64 -1.30 -18.33
CA PHE A 198 -7.44 -1.10 -16.89
C PHE A 198 -6.64 0.15 -16.55
N ALA A 199 -6.92 0.70 -15.37
CA ALA A 199 -6.18 1.81 -14.79
C ALA A 199 -5.21 1.31 -13.70
N ILE A 200 -4.01 1.91 -13.67
CA ILE A 200 -2.99 1.69 -12.63
C ILE A 200 -2.76 3.01 -11.92
N THR A 201 -2.90 2.98 -10.60
CA THR A 201 -2.69 4.12 -9.69
C THR A 201 -1.74 3.73 -8.57
N SER A 202 -0.96 4.65 -8.05
CA SER A 202 -0.07 4.46 -6.89
C SER A 202 0.27 5.78 -6.23
N ASP A 203 0.64 5.72 -4.95
CA ASP A 203 1.21 6.85 -4.22
C ASP A 203 0.24 8.04 -4.09
N ALA A 204 -0.97 7.75 -3.63
CA ALA A 204 -1.98 8.78 -3.36
C ALA A 204 -1.67 9.57 -2.07
N HIS A 205 -1.05 8.94 -1.07
CA HIS A 205 -0.64 9.51 0.20
C HIS A 205 -1.73 10.33 0.90
N PHE A 206 -2.95 9.76 0.99
CA PHE A 206 -4.03 10.43 1.71
C PHE A 206 -3.61 10.74 3.15
N GLY A 207 -3.70 12.01 3.52
CA GLY A 207 -3.33 12.50 4.84
C GLY A 207 -1.92 13.07 4.96
N ALA A 208 -1.10 13.07 3.90
CA ALA A 208 0.09 13.90 3.80
C ALA A 208 -0.30 15.37 3.66
N GLY A 209 0.54 16.26 4.22
CA GLY A 209 0.26 17.69 4.20
C GLY A 209 0.41 18.35 2.83
N ASP A 210 1.10 17.70 1.92
CA ASP A 210 1.44 18.14 0.57
C ASP A 210 0.78 17.30 -0.53
N SER A 211 -0.02 16.30 -0.16
CA SER A 211 -0.77 15.50 -1.13
C SER A 211 -1.84 16.32 -1.86
N GLN A 212 -2.03 16.01 -3.15
CA GLN A 212 -2.92 16.71 -4.05
C GLN A 212 -4.28 15.99 -4.17
N ASN A 213 -4.99 15.88 -3.05
CA ASN A 213 -6.26 15.12 -2.97
C ASN A 213 -7.33 15.56 -3.98
N ASN A 214 -7.32 16.83 -4.41
CA ASN A 214 -8.25 17.31 -5.46
C ASN A 214 -7.91 16.68 -6.81
N LEU A 215 -6.61 16.58 -7.17
CA LEU A 215 -6.18 15.96 -8.42
C LEU A 215 -6.45 14.46 -8.39
N THR A 216 -6.23 13.81 -7.24
CA THR A 216 -6.64 12.41 -7.02
C THR A 216 -8.14 12.23 -7.25
N ALA A 217 -8.97 13.12 -6.71
CA ALA A 217 -10.42 13.08 -6.91
C ALA A 217 -10.81 13.27 -8.38
N GLU A 218 -10.16 14.21 -9.11
CA GLU A 218 -10.37 14.40 -10.54
C GLU A 218 -10.02 13.13 -11.33
N MET A 219 -8.87 12.50 -11.06
CA MET A 219 -8.46 11.24 -11.69
C MET A 219 -9.44 10.09 -11.41
N LEU A 220 -9.91 9.97 -10.17
CA LEU A 220 -10.93 8.98 -9.80
C LEU A 220 -12.24 9.20 -10.56
N GLN A 221 -12.65 10.46 -10.79
CA GLN A 221 -13.83 10.76 -11.61
C GLN A 221 -13.62 10.37 -13.09
N GLN A 222 -12.41 10.55 -13.63
CA GLN A 222 -12.08 10.07 -14.98
C GLN A 222 -12.15 8.54 -15.06
N ILE A 223 -11.58 7.84 -14.07
CA ILE A 223 -11.59 6.38 -14.02
C ILE A 223 -13.03 5.87 -13.85
N ALA A 224 -13.82 6.47 -12.97
CA ALA A 224 -15.21 6.10 -12.71
C ALA A 224 -16.19 6.47 -13.83
N ASN A 225 -15.78 7.30 -14.78
CA ASN A 225 -16.66 7.72 -15.87
C ASN A 225 -17.00 6.52 -16.78
N PRO A 226 -18.28 6.13 -16.87
CA PRO A 226 -18.67 4.97 -17.67
C PRO A 226 -18.30 5.06 -19.14
N ALA A 227 -18.08 6.27 -19.68
CA ALA A 227 -17.66 6.45 -21.08
C ALA A 227 -16.21 5.98 -21.33
N ASN A 228 -15.39 5.88 -20.29
CA ASN A 228 -14.01 5.41 -20.40
C ASN A 228 -13.87 3.88 -20.33
N HIS A 229 -14.92 3.16 -19.91
CA HIS A 229 -15.02 1.70 -19.96
C HIS A 229 -13.87 0.92 -19.32
N TYR A 230 -13.38 1.35 -18.15
CA TYR A 230 -12.37 0.57 -17.42
C TYR A 230 -12.98 -0.74 -16.90
N ASN A 231 -12.29 -1.84 -17.17
CA ASN A 231 -12.66 -3.17 -16.68
C ASN A 231 -12.09 -3.45 -15.29
N LEU A 232 -10.89 -2.93 -15.00
CA LEU A 232 -10.19 -3.13 -13.74
C LEU A 232 -9.53 -1.83 -13.27
N LEU A 233 -9.35 -1.72 -11.96
CA LEU A 233 -8.55 -0.69 -11.29
C LEU A 233 -7.51 -1.35 -10.38
N PHE A 234 -6.27 -0.88 -10.45
CA PHE A 234 -5.21 -1.25 -9.52
C PHE A 234 -4.77 -0.04 -8.71
N SER A 235 -4.57 -0.23 -7.41
CA SER A 235 -3.88 0.70 -6.53
C SER A 235 -2.65 0.00 -5.97
N MET A 236 -1.47 0.46 -6.37
CA MET A 236 -0.21 -0.26 -6.15
C MET A 236 0.51 0.17 -4.88
N GLY A 237 -0.20 0.52 -3.83
CA GLY A 237 0.37 0.88 -2.54
C GLY A 237 0.48 2.38 -2.30
N ASP A 238 0.91 2.70 -1.09
CA ASP A 238 1.01 4.05 -0.55
C ASP A 238 -0.28 4.85 -0.73
N LEU A 239 -1.39 4.15 -0.44
CA LEU A 239 -2.71 4.76 -0.47
C LEU A 239 -2.85 5.83 0.61
N VAL A 240 -2.28 5.57 1.80
CA VAL A 240 -2.28 6.49 2.94
C VAL A 240 -0.85 6.91 3.31
N GLU A 241 -0.70 8.09 3.91
CA GLU A 241 0.61 8.55 4.40
C GLU A 241 1.07 7.76 5.64
N PHE A 242 0.13 7.36 6.52
CA PHE A 242 0.44 6.63 7.75
C PHE A 242 -0.55 5.49 7.97
N GLY A 243 -0.15 4.28 7.66
CA GLY A 243 -0.97 3.08 7.73
C GLY A 243 -1.63 2.83 9.09
N PHE A 244 -1.01 3.24 10.20
CA PHE A 244 -1.59 3.14 11.54
C PHE A 244 -2.76 4.11 11.80
N LYS A 245 -2.97 5.16 10.96
CA LYS A 245 -4.02 6.17 11.15
C LYS A 245 -5.32 5.79 10.46
N ASP A 246 -6.30 5.38 11.24
CA ASP A 246 -7.63 5.01 10.76
C ASP A 246 -8.34 6.14 9.98
N SER A 247 -8.15 7.39 10.43
CA SER A 247 -8.74 8.56 9.76
C SER A 247 -8.23 8.78 8.33
N GLN A 248 -6.99 8.36 8.02
CA GLN A 248 -6.44 8.46 6.68
C GLN A 248 -7.02 7.35 5.79
N TRP A 249 -7.17 6.14 6.32
CA TRP A 249 -7.88 5.06 5.63
C TRP A 249 -9.32 5.45 5.29
N GLN A 250 -10.03 6.06 6.24
CA GLN A 250 -11.39 6.56 5.99
C GLN A 250 -11.44 7.58 4.86
N GLN A 251 -10.51 8.55 4.86
CA GLN A 251 -10.40 9.55 3.81
C GLN A 251 -10.09 8.90 2.46
N ALA A 252 -9.12 7.99 2.42
CA ALA A 252 -8.71 7.28 1.21
C ALA A 252 -9.85 6.45 0.64
N LEU A 253 -10.46 5.60 1.45
CA LEU A 253 -11.52 4.70 0.99
C LEU A 253 -12.78 5.46 0.58
N GLN A 254 -13.10 6.56 1.26
CA GLN A 254 -14.20 7.45 0.84
C GLN A 254 -13.91 8.07 -0.53
N ALA A 255 -12.67 8.49 -0.80
CA ALA A 255 -12.31 9.01 -2.11
C ALA A 255 -12.32 7.91 -3.18
N MET A 256 -11.71 6.78 -2.89
CA MET A 256 -11.64 5.63 -3.81
C MET A 256 -13.02 5.06 -4.17
N SER A 257 -14.03 5.18 -3.27
CA SER A 257 -15.37 4.62 -3.49
C SER A 257 -16.02 5.11 -4.78
N VAL A 258 -15.68 6.30 -5.25
CA VAL A 258 -16.15 6.85 -6.53
C VAL A 258 -15.95 5.87 -7.70
N ALA A 259 -14.82 5.13 -7.68
CA ALA A 259 -14.49 4.14 -8.68
C ALA A 259 -14.72 2.71 -8.18
N THR A 260 -14.32 2.39 -6.94
CA THR A 260 -14.27 1.01 -6.43
C THR A 260 -15.63 0.40 -6.13
N GLU A 261 -16.70 1.18 -6.06
CA GLU A 261 -18.06 0.64 -5.96
C GLU A 261 -18.53 -0.06 -7.26
N ASN A 262 -17.94 0.31 -8.40
CA ASN A 262 -18.43 -0.11 -9.73
C ASN A 262 -17.35 -0.73 -10.62
N ILE A 263 -16.08 -0.59 -10.29
CA ILE A 263 -14.96 -1.15 -11.05
C ILE A 263 -14.25 -2.20 -10.21
N PRO A 264 -14.10 -3.43 -10.69
CA PRO A 264 -13.33 -4.46 -10.03
C PRO A 264 -11.91 -3.97 -9.71
N THR A 265 -11.58 -3.95 -8.43
CA THR A 265 -10.36 -3.30 -7.92
C THR A 265 -9.45 -4.31 -7.22
N LYS A 266 -8.14 -4.17 -7.43
CA LYS A 266 -7.10 -4.88 -6.68
C LYS A 266 -6.11 -3.91 -6.09
N TYR A 267 -5.77 -4.13 -4.82
CA TYR A 267 -4.75 -3.39 -4.10
C TYR A 267 -3.47 -4.21 -4.01
N ALA A 268 -2.32 -3.58 -4.17
CA ALA A 268 -1.04 -4.03 -3.64
C ALA A 268 -0.70 -3.19 -2.40
N VAL A 269 0.14 -3.71 -1.54
CA VAL A 269 0.56 -3.03 -0.32
C VAL A 269 1.77 -2.16 -0.60
N GLY A 270 1.83 -0.96 0.01
CA GLY A 270 2.98 -0.07 -0.02
C GLY A 270 3.59 0.13 1.38
N ASN A 271 4.78 0.69 1.44
CA ASN A 271 5.52 0.84 2.70
C ASN A 271 4.86 1.85 3.67
N HIS A 272 4.21 2.89 3.18
CA HIS A 272 3.44 3.81 4.01
C HIS A 272 2.16 3.17 4.58
N ASP A 273 1.55 2.25 3.83
CA ASP A 273 0.37 1.52 4.25
C ASP A 273 0.63 0.61 5.46
N THR A 274 1.87 0.11 5.61
CA THR A 274 2.26 -0.83 6.67
C THR A 274 2.85 -0.16 7.90
N LEU A 275 3.15 1.13 7.84
CA LEU A 275 3.80 1.88 8.92
C LEU A 275 3.12 1.67 10.28
N LEU A 276 3.95 1.28 11.28
CA LEU A 276 3.58 1.17 12.70
C LEU A 276 2.33 0.29 12.97
N GLY A 277 2.22 -0.86 12.29
CA GLY A 277 1.08 -1.79 12.40
C GLY A 277 -0.05 -1.46 11.44
N GLY A 278 0.22 -0.66 10.42
CA GLY A 278 -0.72 -0.34 9.35
C GLY A 278 -1.12 -1.55 8.51
N LEU A 279 -0.26 -2.58 8.44
CA LEU A 279 -0.55 -3.81 7.71
C LEU A 279 -1.89 -4.44 8.11
N GLU A 280 -2.19 -4.53 9.41
CA GLU A 280 -3.48 -5.05 9.89
C GLU A 280 -4.68 -4.24 9.36
N LYS A 281 -4.49 -2.93 9.19
CA LYS A 281 -5.52 -2.06 8.60
C LYS A 281 -5.62 -2.25 7.10
N TRP A 282 -4.48 -2.34 6.42
CA TRP A 282 -4.47 -2.64 4.98
C TRP A 282 -5.17 -3.98 4.70
N GLU A 283 -4.82 -5.05 5.42
CA GLU A 283 -5.51 -6.35 5.32
C GLU A 283 -7.01 -6.24 5.62
N THR A 284 -7.39 -5.38 6.56
CA THR A 284 -8.79 -5.17 6.92
C THR A 284 -9.58 -4.44 5.83
N TYR A 285 -8.97 -3.47 5.16
CA TYR A 285 -9.66 -2.55 4.27
C TYR A 285 -9.49 -2.85 2.79
N CYS A 286 -8.32 -3.33 2.40
CA CYS A 286 -7.95 -3.51 1.00
C CYS A 286 -8.00 -4.97 0.54
N ASP A 287 -7.78 -5.92 1.44
CA ASP A 287 -7.86 -7.35 1.13
C ASP A 287 -8.28 -8.17 2.35
N PRO A 288 -9.54 -8.04 2.81
CA PRO A 288 -10.01 -8.62 4.07
C PRO A 288 -9.90 -10.15 4.11
N GLY A 289 -9.50 -10.67 5.28
CA GLY A 289 -9.19 -12.08 5.54
C GLY A 289 -10.31 -13.09 5.36
N GLY A 290 -11.53 -12.63 5.04
CA GLY A 290 -12.66 -13.49 4.66
C GLY A 290 -12.67 -13.86 3.17
N MET A 291 -11.79 -13.24 2.36
CA MET A 291 -11.65 -13.57 0.95
C MET A 291 -10.76 -14.81 0.75
N PRO A 292 -10.95 -15.56 -0.35
CA PRO A 292 -10.15 -16.76 -0.63
C PRO A 292 -8.65 -16.45 -0.71
N LEU A 293 -7.82 -17.23 -0.02
CA LEU A 293 -6.37 -17.16 -0.07
C LEU A 293 -5.79 -18.31 -0.90
N GLN A 294 -4.91 -18.01 -1.84
CA GLN A 294 -4.22 -19.04 -2.64
C GLN A 294 -3.03 -19.70 -1.91
N ASN A 295 -2.36 -18.98 -1.05
CA ASN A 295 -1.07 -19.33 -0.45
C ASN A 295 -0.97 -19.04 1.05
N GLY A 296 -2.11 -18.79 1.70
CA GLY A 296 -2.18 -18.50 3.13
C GLY A 296 -1.81 -17.07 3.50
N THR A 297 -1.66 -16.17 2.53
CA THR A 297 -1.43 -14.73 2.73
C THR A 297 -2.28 -13.91 1.76
N GLN A 298 -2.51 -12.67 2.11
CA GLN A 298 -3.19 -11.67 1.28
C GLN A 298 -2.20 -10.79 0.50
N LEU A 299 -0.91 -10.84 0.85
CA LEU A 299 0.10 -9.90 0.38
C LEU A 299 0.54 -10.17 -1.06
N TYR A 300 0.56 -11.45 -1.48
CA TYR A 300 0.88 -11.79 -2.86
C TYR A 300 -0.12 -12.81 -3.42
N GLN A 301 -0.62 -12.52 -4.60
CA GLN A 301 -1.77 -13.21 -5.17
C GLN A 301 -1.69 -13.25 -6.69
N ARG A 302 -2.39 -14.23 -7.29
CA ARG A 302 -2.64 -14.26 -8.73
C ARG A 302 -4.14 -14.27 -9.00
N PHE A 303 -4.54 -13.57 -10.05
CA PHE A 303 -5.85 -13.74 -10.69
C PHE A 303 -5.71 -13.61 -12.21
N ASP A 304 -6.68 -14.10 -12.92
CA ASP A 304 -6.65 -14.21 -14.37
C ASP A 304 -7.89 -13.56 -15.00
N VAL A 305 -7.68 -12.84 -16.11
CA VAL A 305 -8.75 -12.34 -16.99
C VAL A 305 -8.48 -12.87 -18.38
N GLY A 306 -9.21 -13.92 -18.76
CA GLY A 306 -8.98 -14.61 -20.01
C GLY A 306 -7.55 -15.11 -20.15
N ASN A 307 -6.83 -14.57 -21.12
CA ASN A 307 -5.42 -14.85 -21.41
C ASN A 307 -4.45 -13.77 -20.85
N VAL A 308 -4.90 -12.96 -19.90
CA VAL A 308 -4.06 -11.99 -19.18
C VAL A 308 -3.97 -12.39 -17.71
N HIS A 309 -2.76 -12.63 -17.23
CA HIS A 309 -2.48 -13.14 -15.90
C HIS A 309 -1.78 -12.06 -15.08
N PHE A 310 -2.39 -11.69 -13.96
CA PHE A 310 -1.88 -10.69 -13.04
C PHE A 310 -1.31 -11.36 -11.80
N LEU A 311 -0.05 -11.07 -11.49
CA LEU A 311 0.65 -11.52 -10.30
C LEU A 311 0.95 -10.29 -9.45
N VAL A 312 0.16 -10.10 -8.41
CA VAL A 312 0.43 -9.08 -7.40
C VAL A 312 1.44 -9.64 -6.43
N ILE A 313 2.51 -8.93 -6.16
CA ILE A 313 3.60 -9.36 -5.27
C ILE A 313 3.75 -8.40 -4.11
N ASP A 314 4.22 -8.93 -3.00
CA ASP A 314 4.58 -8.18 -1.80
C ASP A 314 5.98 -7.61 -2.00
N LEU A 315 6.02 -6.33 -2.27
CA LEU A 315 7.23 -5.56 -2.47
C LEU A 315 6.97 -4.15 -1.95
N GLU A 316 6.85 -4.03 -0.62
CA GLU A 316 6.47 -2.77 0.02
C GLU A 316 7.51 -1.67 -0.22
N TRP A 317 8.76 -1.97 0.08
CA TRP A 317 9.86 -1.03 -0.04
C TRP A 317 10.85 -1.46 -1.13
N SER A 318 11.34 -2.67 -1.02
CA SER A 318 12.35 -3.26 -1.89
C SER A 318 12.29 -4.79 -1.77
N ALA A 319 13.30 -5.49 -2.25
CA ALA A 319 13.33 -6.94 -2.25
C ALA A 319 13.54 -7.61 -0.87
N GLU A 320 13.57 -6.87 0.21
CA GLU A 320 13.60 -7.46 1.56
C GLU A 320 12.31 -8.22 1.90
N ASP A 321 11.17 -7.75 1.41
CA ASP A 321 9.88 -8.42 1.61
C ASP A 321 9.71 -9.62 0.67
N PHE A 322 10.54 -9.69 -0.38
CA PHE A 322 10.56 -10.81 -1.32
C PHE A 322 11.33 -12.00 -0.76
N ASN A 323 10.67 -12.75 0.10
CA ASN A 323 11.24 -13.91 0.77
C ASN A 323 11.23 -15.20 -0.09
N ALA A 324 11.86 -16.27 0.41
CA ALA A 324 11.99 -17.52 -0.33
C ALA A 324 10.62 -18.19 -0.64
N ALA A 325 9.64 -18.04 0.23
CA ALA A 325 8.30 -18.61 0.02
C ALA A 325 7.59 -17.89 -1.14
N GLN A 326 7.62 -16.56 -1.15
CA GLN A 326 7.07 -15.76 -2.23
C GLN A 326 7.80 -16.01 -3.56
N SER A 327 9.13 -16.12 -3.53
CA SER A 327 9.93 -16.45 -4.71
C SER A 327 9.55 -17.81 -5.31
N ALA A 328 9.39 -18.83 -4.47
CA ALA A 328 8.96 -20.15 -4.93
C ALA A 328 7.55 -20.13 -5.52
N TRP A 329 6.63 -19.43 -4.86
CA TRP A 329 5.26 -19.24 -5.34
C TRP A 329 5.25 -18.51 -6.70
N LEU A 330 5.94 -17.36 -6.83
CA LEU A 330 6.00 -16.58 -8.06
C LEU A 330 6.51 -17.43 -9.24
N GLN A 331 7.60 -18.17 -9.05
CA GLN A 331 8.14 -19.04 -10.06
C GLN A 331 7.18 -20.18 -10.44
N GLN A 332 6.47 -20.75 -9.47
CA GLN A 332 5.45 -21.76 -9.72
C GLN A 332 4.28 -21.20 -10.52
N GLN A 333 3.80 -20.01 -10.16
CA GLN A 333 2.70 -19.37 -10.89
C GLN A 333 3.11 -19.04 -12.32
N LEU A 334 4.24 -18.36 -12.51
CA LEU A 334 4.73 -18.00 -13.84
C LEU A 334 4.97 -19.24 -14.73
N ALA A 335 5.49 -20.32 -14.17
CA ALA A 335 5.70 -21.58 -14.91
C ALA A 335 4.38 -22.23 -15.36
N SER A 336 3.27 -21.95 -14.70
CA SER A 336 1.95 -22.52 -15.03
C SER A 336 1.20 -21.73 -16.12
N ILE A 337 1.65 -20.53 -16.46
CA ILE A 337 1.01 -19.67 -17.45
C ILE A 337 1.45 -20.12 -18.87
N PRO A 338 0.51 -20.27 -19.81
CA PRO A 338 0.85 -20.53 -21.20
C PRO A 338 1.81 -19.47 -21.76
N LYS A 339 2.70 -19.90 -22.68
CA LYS A 339 3.73 -19.01 -23.23
C LYS A 339 3.12 -17.82 -23.97
N ASP A 340 2.01 -18.05 -24.66
CA ASP A 340 1.37 -17.06 -25.52
C ASP A 340 0.41 -16.13 -24.77
N ASP A 341 0.23 -16.32 -23.45
CA ASP A 341 -0.61 -15.48 -22.61
C ASP A 341 0.20 -14.33 -22.00
N TRP A 342 -0.47 -13.22 -21.70
CA TRP A 342 0.14 -12.07 -21.04
C TRP A 342 0.48 -12.35 -19.59
N LYS A 343 1.71 -12.01 -19.18
CA LYS A 343 2.20 -12.12 -17.81
C LYS A 343 2.53 -10.73 -17.27
N ILE A 344 1.72 -10.26 -16.34
CA ILE A 344 1.83 -8.92 -15.77
C ILE A 344 2.14 -9.05 -14.27
N VAL A 345 3.22 -8.44 -13.83
CA VAL A 345 3.60 -8.38 -12.41
C VAL A 345 3.29 -6.98 -11.88
N ILE A 346 2.71 -6.92 -10.68
CA ILE A 346 2.31 -5.69 -10.00
C ILE A 346 2.87 -5.73 -8.58
N GLY A 347 3.60 -4.70 -8.19
CA GLY A 347 4.10 -4.50 -6.82
C GLY A 347 4.27 -3.01 -6.54
N HIS A 348 4.62 -2.63 -5.32
CA HIS A 348 4.83 -1.24 -5.00
C HIS A 348 6.26 -0.79 -5.31
N GLY A 349 7.27 -1.52 -4.81
CA GLY A 349 8.68 -1.18 -5.01
C GLY A 349 9.12 -1.22 -6.47
N PHE A 350 10.07 -0.36 -6.80
CA PHE A 350 10.60 -0.23 -8.16
C PHE A 350 11.82 -1.15 -8.42
N TYR A 351 12.25 -1.17 -9.66
CA TYR A 351 13.40 -1.95 -10.16
C TYR A 351 14.42 -1.01 -10.80
N TYR A 352 14.39 -0.89 -12.13
CA TYR A 352 15.07 0.15 -12.87
C TYR A 352 14.30 1.44 -12.69
N ALA A 353 15.00 2.55 -12.45
CA ALA A 353 14.39 3.87 -12.33
C ALA A 353 15.41 4.98 -12.62
N SER A 354 14.96 6.05 -13.25
CA SER A 354 15.66 7.33 -13.20
C SER A 354 15.28 8.06 -11.93
N GLY A 355 16.15 8.93 -11.40
CA GLY A 355 15.82 9.64 -10.18
C GLY A 355 16.94 10.57 -9.70
N SER A 356 16.96 10.83 -8.41
CA SER A 356 17.95 11.71 -7.79
C SER A 356 18.40 11.18 -6.42
N VAL A 357 19.42 11.80 -5.84
CA VAL A 357 19.82 11.55 -4.48
C VAL A 357 18.98 12.43 -3.56
N VAL A 358 18.26 11.82 -2.63
CA VAL A 358 17.45 12.51 -1.62
C VAL A 358 17.94 12.10 -0.23
N ALA A 359 18.35 13.04 0.59
CA ALA A 359 18.86 12.80 1.95
C ALA A 359 19.95 11.72 2.02
N ASP A 360 20.91 11.76 1.08
CA ASP A 360 22.02 10.80 0.93
C ASP A 360 21.61 9.38 0.47
N TRP A 361 20.37 9.18 0.02
CA TRP A 361 19.87 7.93 -0.56
C TRP A 361 19.66 8.08 -2.06
N ASN A 362 20.00 7.00 -2.79
CA ASN A 362 19.75 6.93 -4.23
C ASN A 362 18.29 6.50 -4.46
N TRP A 363 17.45 7.44 -4.90
CA TRP A 363 16.11 7.16 -5.42
C TRP A 363 16.21 6.90 -6.92
N TYR A 364 16.90 5.83 -7.28
CA TYR A 364 17.04 5.31 -8.63
C TYR A 364 17.71 3.95 -8.58
N GLU A 365 17.37 3.06 -9.50
CA GLU A 365 17.96 1.73 -9.62
C GLU A 365 17.99 0.98 -8.27
N ASP A 366 17.10 0.04 -8.04
CA ASP A 366 17.20 -0.83 -6.87
C ASP A 366 17.99 -2.11 -7.19
N PRO A 367 19.29 -2.17 -6.88
CA PRO A 367 20.13 -3.30 -7.25
C PRO A 367 19.70 -4.61 -6.60
N GLU A 368 19.09 -4.56 -5.41
CA GLU A 368 18.64 -5.75 -4.71
C GLU A 368 17.39 -6.32 -5.39
N THR A 369 16.39 -5.50 -5.64
CA THR A 369 15.18 -5.87 -6.37
C THR A 369 15.51 -6.36 -7.79
N ILE A 370 16.36 -5.63 -8.52
CA ILE A 370 16.84 -6.05 -9.84
C ILE A 370 17.46 -7.44 -9.76
N SER A 371 18.44 -7.66 -8.87
CA SER A 371 19.18 -8.93 -8.80
C SER A 371 18.35 -10.14 -8.39
N LYS A 372 17.30 -9.92 -7.58
CA LYS A 372 16.45 -11.02 -7.07
C LYS A 372 15.30 -11.36 -8.01
N LEU A 373 14.66 -10.38 -8.64
CA LEU A 373 13.41 -10.57 -9.37
C LEU A 373 13.58 -10.60 -10.89
N THR A 374 14.42 -9.74 -11.48
CA THR A 374 14.48 -9.66 -12.94
C THR A 374 14.95 -10.96 -13.60
N PRO A 375 15.87 -11.76 -13.00
CA PRO A 375 16.20 -13.09 -13.57
C PRO A 375 15.02 -14.08 -13.58
N ILE A 376 14.06 -13.90 -12.65
CA ILE A 376 12.84 -14.71 -12.66
C ILE A 376 11.94 -14.24 -13.80
N PHE A 377 11.78 -12.93 -13.98
CA PHE A 377 10.95 -12.36 -15.04
C PHE A 377 11.47 -12.76 -16.43
N ASP A 378 12.77 -12.64 -16.67
CA ASP A 378 13.43 -13.05 -17.91
C ASP A 378 13.20 -14.54 -18.21
N LYS A 379 13.43 -15.39 -17.20
CA LYS A 379 13.29 -16.85 -17.33
C LYS A 379 11.89 -17.28 -17.77
N TYR A 380 10.86 -16.61 -17.27
CA TYR A 380 9.48 -17.00 -17.50
C TYR A 380 8.77 -16.11 -18.55
N GLY A 381 9.45 -15.13 -19.14
CA GLY A 381 8.93 -14.24 -20.17
C GLY A 381 7.77 -13.38 -19.62
N VAL A 382 8.05 -12.59 -18.59
CA VAL A 382 7.13 -11.53 -18.13
C VAL A 382 7.05 -10.44 -19.18
N ASP A 383 5.88 -9.92 -19.47
CA ASP A 383 5.68 -8.90 -20.50
C ASP A 383 5.78 -7.50 -19.92
N MET A 384 5.10 -7.27 -18.79
CA MET A 384 5.06 -5.95 -18.16
C MET A 384 5.19 -6.07 -16.63
N VAL A 385 5.86 -5.09 -16.04
CA VAL A 385 5.98 -4.92 -14.59
C VAL A 385 5.54 -3.52 -14.23
N PHE A 386 4.60 -3.40 -13.28
CA PHE A 386 4.13 -2.11 -12.79
C PHE A 386 4.60 -1.90 -11.35
N SER A 387 5.05 -0.68 -11.06
CA SER A 387 5.48 -0.23 -9.74
C SER A 387 5.05 1.21 -9.45
N GLY A 388 5.08 1.59 -8.18
CA GLY A 388 4.95 2.93 -7.65
C GLY A 388 6.21 3.33 -6.92
N HIS A 389 6.05 3.78 -5.67
CA HIS A 389 7.08 4.14 -4.70
C HIS A 389 7.90 5.38 -5.10
N ASP A 390 8.41 5.44 -6.33
CA ASP A 390 8.96 6.66 -6.92
C ASP A 390 7.81 7.50 -7.45
N HIS A 391 7.71 8.75 -6.97
CA HIS A 391 6.61 9.66 -7.31
C HIS A 391 6.81 10.31 -8.67
N GLN A 392 6.93 9.46 -9.67
CA GLN A 392 7.17 9.82 -11.07
C GLN A 392 6.37 8.92 -12.00
N MET A 393 6.32 9.29 -13.26
CA MET A 393 5.89 8.44 -14.36
C MET A 393 7.10 8.08 -15.21
N GLU A 394 7.35 6.80 -15.42
CA GLU A 394 8.44 6.36 -16.27
C GLU A 394 8.08 5.08 -17.02
N LEU A 395 8.51 4.99 -18.27
CA LEU A 395 8.59 3.75 -19.02
C LEU A 395 10.06 3.39 -19.20
N LEU A 396 10.44 2.20 -18.75
CA LEU A 396 11.75 1.61 -18.96
C LEU A 396 11.61 0.29 -19.71
N GLN A 397 12.63 -0.10 -20.46
CA GLN A 397 12.63 -1.35 -21.21
C GLN A 397 13.96 -2.08 -21.04
N LYS A 398 13.88 -3.35 -20.67
CA LYS A 398 15.04 -4.23 -20.49
C LYS A 398 14.69 -5.65 -20.92
N ASP A 399 15.51 -6.24 -21.76
CA ASP A 399 15.43 -7.65 -22.18
C ASP A 399 14.03 -8.09 -22.68
N GLY A 400 13.31 -7.15 -23.37
CA GLY A 400 11.94 -7.35 -23.87
C GLY A 400 10.85 -7.05 -22.86
N ILE A 401 11.16 -6.86 -21.59
CA ILE A 401 10.20 -6.53 -20.52
C ILE A 401 10.01 -5.02 -20.42
N SER A 402 8.78 -4.57 -20.29
CA SER A 402 8.45 -3.17 -20.02
C SER A 402 8.19 -2.96 -18.52
N TYR A 403 9.00 -2.10 -17.90
CA TYR A 403 8.83 -1.66 -16.51
C TYR A 403 8.16 -0.28 -16.52
N VAL A 404 7.06 -0.15 -15.79
CA VAL A 404 6.23 1.06 -15.76
C VAL A 404 6.12 1.56 -14.33
N ILE A 405 6.62 2.75 -14.06
CA ILE A 405 6.42 3.45 -12.80
C ILE A 405 5.25 4.41 -12.96
N ALA A 406 4.26 4.35 -12.06
CA ALA A 406 3.04 5.15 -12.08
C ALA A 406 2.71 5.74 -10.70
N GLY A 407 3.71 6.33 -10.03
CA GLY A 407 3.66 6.81 -8.64
C GLY A 407 3.18 8.26 -8.47
N THR A 408 2.31 8.77 -9.35
CA THR A 408 1.94 10.20 -9.34
C THR A 408 0.46 10.45 -9.07
N PHE A 409 -0.21 9.55 -8.33
CA PHE A 409 -1.66 9.64 -8.11
C PHE A 409 -2.09 10.63 -7.02
N GLY A 410 -1.17 11.43 -6.47
CA GLY A 410 -1.53 12.47 -5.50
C GLY A 410 -0.46 12.84 -4.49
N GLY A 411 0.46 11.94 -4.16
CA GLY A 411 1.63 12.22 -3.32
C GLY A 411 2.54 13.29 -3.92
N ALA A 412 3.36 13.92 -3.11
CA ALA A 412 4.30 14.95 -3.56
C ALA A 412 5.25 14.38 -4.62
N LEU A 413 5.35 15.05 -5.76
CA LEU A 413 6.21 14.58 -6.85
C LEU A 413 7.69 14.59 -6.46
N ASP A 414 8.44 13.61 -6.94
CA ASP A 414 9.87 13.52 -6.75
C ASP A 414 10.62 14.70 -7.39
N PRO A 415 11.79 15.07 -6.83
CA PRO A 415 12.65 16.07 -7.45
C PRO A 415 13.03 15.67 -8.87
N GLN A 416 13.36 16.67 -9.70
CA GLN A 416 13.88 16.39 -11.03
C GLN A 416 15.11 15.49 -10.93
N ARG A 417 15.15 14.47 -11.79
CA ARG A 417 16.21 13.48 -11.83
C ARG A 417 17.58 14.10 -12.09
N THR A 418 18.58 13.60 -11.37
CA THR A 418 20.01 13.85 -11.63
C THR A 418 20.69 12.63 -12.27
N TYR A 419 20.04 11.47 -12.21
CA TYR A 419 20.43 10.23 -12.85
C TYR A 419 19.35 9.81 -13.85
N THR A 420 19.76 9.35 -15.01
CA THR A 420 18.87 8.75 -16.01
C THR A 420 19.25 7.29 -16.17
N SER A 421 18.30 6.38 -15.90
CA SER A 421 18.50 4.95 -16.16
C SER A 421 18.81 4.70 -17.65
N PRO A 422 19.79 3.85 -17.95
CA PRO A 422 20.06 3.45 -19.34
C PRO A 422 18.86 2.75 -20.01
N GLU A 423 17.96 2.18 -19.22
CA GLU A 423 16.75 1.50 -19.66
C GLU A 423 15.57 2.47 -19.88
N SER A 424 15.68 3.74 -19.47
CA SER A 424 14.62 4.75 -19.56
C SER A 424 14.25 5.10 -20.99
N VAL A 425 12.99 4.90 -21.34
CA VAL A 425 12.41 5.30 -22.63
C VAL A 425 11.77 6.67 -22.54
N TRP A 426 11.09 6.94 -21.42
CA TRP A 426 10.45 8.23 -21.15
C TRP A 426 10.21 8.40 -19.67
N TYR A 427 10.31 9.64 -19.18
CA TYR A 427 10.24 10.01 -17.77
C TYR A 427 9.51 11.34 -17.58
N SER A 428 8.75 11.47 -16.49
CA SER A 428 8.20 12.73 -15.98
C SER A 428 8.01 12.68 -14.47
N SER A 429 8.52 13.69 -13.76
CA SER A 429 8.20 13.99 -12.35
C SER A 429 7.58 15.40 -12.20
N THR A 430 6.92 15.90 -13.23
CA THR A 430 6.33 17.24 -13.25
C THR A 430 4.82 17.24 -13.43
N ASN A 431 4.23 16.07 -13.60
CA ASN A 431 2.79 15.91 -13.82
C ASN A 431 2.22 14.87 -12.85
N PHE A 432 1.08 15.18 -12.28
CA PHE A 432 0.23 14.18 -11.64
C PHE A 432 -0.51 13.38 -12.72
N GLY A 433 -0.81 12.13 -12.44
CA GLY A 433 -1.48 11.28 -13.40
C GLY A 433 -1.59 9.82 -12.96
N PHE A 434 -2.05 9.00 -13.88
CA PHE A 434 -2.16 7.55 -13.73
C PHE A 434 -1.85 6.85 -15.05
N ALA A 435 -1.56 5.55 -14.99
CA ALA A 435 -1.35 4.77 -16.21
C ALA A 435 -2.68 4.12 -16.64
N ASP A 436 -3.01 4.31 -17.91
CA ASP A 436 -4.15 3.74 -18.63
C ASP A 436 -3.61 2.72 -19.62
N VAL A 437 -4.06 1.48 -19.50
CA VAL A 437 -3.54 0.36 -20.29
C VAL A 437 -4.67 -0.37 -20.98
N THR A 438 -4.55 -0.54 -22.29
CA THR A 438 -5.46 -1.39 -23.06
C THR A 438 -4.67 -2.49 -23.75
N ILE A 439 -4.94 -3.75 -23.38
CA ILE A 439 -4.38 -4.93 -24.06
C ILE A 439 -5.32 -5.38 -25.16
N THR A 440 -4.78 -5.54 -26.37
CA THR A 440 -5.52 -6.05 -27.53
C THR A 440 -4.62 -7.01 -28.30
N GLY A 441 -4.96 -8.29 -28.31
CA GLY A 441 -4.13 -9.33 -28.92
C GLY A 441 -2.70 -9.32 -28.32
N ASN A 442 -1.70 -9.12 -29.15
CA ASN A 442 -0.29 -9.11 -28.77
C ASN A 442 0.29 -7.70 -28.54
N THR A 443 -0.55 -6.72 -28.28
CA THR A 443 -0.13 -5.33 -28.01
C THR A 443 -0.82 -4.75 -26.81
N ALA A 444 -0.07 -3.98 -25.98
CA ALA A 444 -0.60 -3.11 -24.96
C ALA A 444 -0.42 -1.65 -25.38
N ASN A 445 -1.48 -0.85 -25.34
CA ASN A 445 -1.43 0.58 -25.42
C ASN A 445 -1.32 1.14 -24.01
N LEU A 446 -0.19 1.73 -23.67
CA LEU A 446 0.04 2.42 -22.39
C LEU A 446 -0.10 3.93 -22.64
N VAL A 447 -0.95 4.58 -21.88
CA VAL A 447 -1.14 6.04 -21.88
C VAL A 447 -0.99 6.56 -20.45
N PHE A 448 -0.03 7.41 -20.21
CA PHE A 448 -0.03 8.22 -18.99
C PHE A 448 -1.02 9.37 -19.16
N ARG A 449 -2.02 9.44 -18.28
CA ARG A 449 -3.10 10.42 -18.30
C ARG A 449 -2.96 11.45 -17.19
N ALA A 450 -3.22 12.70 -17.54
CA ALA A 450 -3.34 13.81 -16.60
C ALA A 450 -4.66 13.73 -15.80
N PRO A 451 -4.82 14.53 -14.73
CA PRO A 451 -6.03 14.54 -13.90
C PRO A 451 -7.32 14.84 -14.69
N ASP A 452 -7.25 15.65 -15.73
CA ASP A 452 -8.37 15.96 -16.62
C ASP A 452 -8.71 14.85 -17.63
N GLY A 453 -7.95 13.74 -17.61
CA GLY A 453 -8.07 12.61 -18.54
C GLY A 453 -7.27 12.79 -19.84
N GLY A 454 -6.64 13.94 -20.05
CA GLY A 454 -5.79 14.19 -21.20
C GLY A 454 -4.56 13.29 -21.27
N ALA A 455 -4.13 12.90 -22.46
CA ALA A 455 -2.92 12.08 -22.62
C ALA A 455 -1.66 12.94 -22.43
N ILE A 456 -0.83 12.57 -21.46
CA ILE A 456 0.53 13.14 -21.27
C ILE A 456 1.47 12.47 -22.25
N LYS A 457 1.45 11.15 -22.33
CA LYS A 457 2.32 10.37 -23.21
C LYS A 457 1.70 9.00 -23.51
N SER A 458 1.90 8.52 -24.74
CA SER A 458 1.37 7.22 -25.17
C SER A 458 2.46 6.35 -25.78
N PHE A 459 2.33 5.04 -25.59
CA PHE A 459 3.24 4.02 -26.12
C PHE A 459 2.43 2.81 -26.60
N VAL A 460 2.97 2.14 -27.63
CA VAL A 460 2.52 0.82 -28.06
C VAL A 460 3.61 -0.17 -27.67
N ILE A 461 3.25 -1.11 -26.81
CA ILE A 461 4.16 -2.12 -26.24
C ILE A 461 3.79 -3.46 -26.85
N PRO A 462 4.68 -4.07 -27.65
CA PRO A 462 4.45 -5.43 -28.11
C PRO A 462 4.61 -6.42 -26.97
N LYS A 463 3.91 -7.53 -27.04
CA LYS A 463 4.09 -8.68 -26.15
C LYS A 463 5.51 -9.24 -26.31
N ASN A 464 6.14 -9.66 -25.18
CA ASN A 464 7.49 -10.23 -25.16
C ASN A 464 7.55 -11.64 -25.81
#